data_807e39ab8a81705355be193f14336bc9
#
_entry.id   807e39ab8a81705355be193f14336bc9
#
_cell.length_a   1.000
_cell.length_b   1.000
_cell.length_c   1.000
_cell.angle_alpha   90.00
_cell.angle_beta   90.00
_cell.angle_gamma   90.00
#
_symmetry.space_group_name_H-M   'P 1'
#
loop_
_entity.id
_entity.type
_entity.pdbx_description
1 polymer ?
#
loop_
_entity_poly.entity_id
_entity_poly.type
_entity_poly.pdbx_seq_one_letter_code
_entity_poly.pdbx_strand_id
1 'polypeptide(L)'
;MNRFLRLVVFGSILAALSVRAHQPIMDMAPRWSGGWGLQIRQVWSGSDDYLDGSTELSNPDGLERYVRQTWLEGVYTFDRSVRVTFKMPYVDKSRTILSGGTPARQQSNGWGDLVLAAPLKKYSNFDGYTHNFSFTPQVRMPTGSTGDDYALSDGSWDFGLSLSYSGEGYLFDSFPNLHFYHLYDLFYWENRKGVGGFQEGDELGLDVNAGMKLYHDNDSLTGAFLMWDVTARRQEVGDARTGAYEGKSLQTGPVLVWYKDSIMIRGEWKRSVYESLCGLGIARGNAFELGMGISF
;
A
#
# COMPACT_ATOMS: atom_id res chain seq x y z
N MET A 1 -12.34 37.41 -7.34
CA MET A 1 -11.05 36.90 -6.80
C MET A 1 -10.08 36.78 -7.97
N ASN A 2 -9.11 37.68 -8.05
CA ASN A 2 -8.32 38.01 -9.24
C ASN A 2 -7.44 36.84 -9.71
N ARG A 3 -7.38 36.62 -11.04
CA ARG A 3 -6.49 35.66 -11.70
C ARG A 3 -5.02 35.85 -11.30
N PHE A 4 -4.62 37.05 -10.93
CA PHE A 4 -3.30 37.40 -10.43
C PHE A 4 -2.98 36.73 -9.07
N LEU A 5 -3.96 36.60 -8.17
CA LEU A 5 -3.76 35.96 -6.87
C LEU A 5 -3.56 34.44 -6.98
N ARG A 6 -4.19 33.82 -7.99
CA ARG A 6 -4.01 32.39 -8.28
C ARG A 6 -2.62 32.09 -8.86
N LEU A 7 -2.09 32.99 -9.70
CA LEU A 7 -0.74 32.82 -10.25
C LEU A 7 0.35 33.04 -9.19
N VAL A 8 0.15 33.96 -8.27
CA VAL A 8 1.09 34.21 -7.15
C VAL A 8 1.11 33.06 -6.16
N VAL A 9 -0.04 32.45 -5.84
CA VAL A 9 -0.11 31.27 -4.96
C VAL A 9 0.52 30.04 -5.65
N PHE A 10 0.31 29.84 -6.95
CA PHE A 10 0.95 28.75 -7.70
C PHE A 10 2.46 28.98 -7.87
N GLY A 11 2.87 30.22 -8.11
CA GLY A 11 4.28 30.61 -8.21
C GLY A 11 5.02 30.49 -6.87
N SER A 12 4.36 30.77 -5.76
CA SER A 12 4.95 30.65 -4.40
C SER A 12 5.13 29.18 -4.00
N ILE A 13 4.26 28.29 -4.45
CA ILE A 13 4.39 26.84 -4.23
C ILE A 13 5.57 26.27 -5.05
N LEU A 14 5.78 26.77 -6.28
CA LEU A 14 6.92 26.36 -7.12
C LEU A 14 8.26 26.93 -6.65
N ALA A 15 8.28 28.10 -6.02
CA ALA A 15 9.51 28.72 -5.50
C ALA A 15 10.00 28.09 -4.18
N ALA A 16 9.13 27.34 -3.46
CA ALA A 16 9.51 26.59 -2.25
C ALA A 16 10.20 25.24 -2.55
N LEU A 17 10.37 24.88 -3.82
CA LEU A 17 10.92 23.59 -4.26
C LEU A 17 12.46 23.50 -4.23
N SER A 18 13.17 24.47 -3.67
CA SER A 18 14.63 24.41 -3.50
C SER A 18 15.08 23.71 -2.21
N VAL A 19 14.31 22.75 -1.71
CA VAL A 19 14.67 21.96 -0.54
C VAL A 19 15.46 20.73 -0.97
N ARG A 20 16.63 20.54 -0.37
CA ARG A 20 17.56 19.43 -0.59
C ARG A 20 16.82 18.11 -0.64
N ALA A 21 16.74 17.54 -1.83
CA ALA A 21 16.06 16.30 -2.12
C ALA A 21 16.61 15.17 -1.25
N HIS A 22 15.71 14.46 -0.62
CA HIS A 22 15.98 13.21 0.05
C HIS A 22 15.42 12.09 -0.83
N GLN A 23 16.13 10.96 -0.92
CA GLN A 23 15.71 9.79 -1.69
C GLN A 23 14.47 9.14 -1.05
N PRO A 24 13.25 9.33 -1.59
CA PRO A 24 12.07 8.66 -1.09
C PRO A 24 12.02 7.26 -1.69
N ILE A 25 12.23 6.22 -0.89
CA ILE A 25 12.31 4.84 -1.41
C ILE A 25 10.95 4.18 -1.41
N MET A 26 10.16 4.34 -0.35
CA MET A 26 8.92 3.59 -0.19
C MET A 26 7.69 4.45 0.14
N ASP A 27 7.83 5.54 0.86
CA ASP A 27 6.71 6.23 1.48
C ASP A 27 6.62 7.74 1.20
N MET A 28 7.42 8.26 0.26
CA MET A 28 7.51 9.71 -0.04
C MET A 28 7.69 10.61 1.19
N ALA A 29 8.04 10.03 2.34
CA ALA A 29 8.13 10.74 3.59
C ALA A 29 9.41 11.58 3.66
N PRO A 30 9.33 12.92 3.70
CA PRO A 30 10.49 13.78 3.86
C PRO A 30 11.24 13.42 5.15
N ARG A 31 12.57 13.51 5.12
CA ARG A 31 13.41 13.33 6.33
C ARG A 31 13.65 14.63 7.10
N TRP A 32 13.20 15.77 6.57
CA TRP A 32 13.26 17.08 7.22
C TRP A 32 11.94 17.41 7.92
N SER A 33 12.01 18.27 8.91
CA SER A 33 10.85 18.76 9.64
C SER A 33 10.01 19.72 8.79
N GLY A 34 8.70 19.64 8.90
CA GLY A 34 7.76 20.49 8.17
C GLY A 34 7.56 20.07 6.71
N GLY A 35 8.12 18.94 6.28
CA GLY A 35 7.99 18.46 4.90
C GLY A 35 6.71 17.68 4.63
N TRP A 36 6.22 17.80 3.41
CA TRP A 36 5.09 17.04 2.88
C TRP A 36 5.55 16.04 1.82
N GLY A 37 4.88 14.90 1.76
CA GLY A 37 4.93 13.97 0.64
C GLY A 37 3.53 13.64 0.17
N LEU A 38 3.34 13.58 -1.14
CA LEU A 38 2.08 13.17 -1.77
C LEU A 38 2.36 12.11 -2.82
N GLN A 39 1.49 11.11 -2.90
CA GLN A 39 1.61 10.02 -3.86
C GLN A 39 0.24 9.64 -4.42
N ILE A 40 0.22 9.32 -5.70
CA ILE A 40 -0.89 8.60 -6.34
C ILE A 40 -0.36 7.22 -6.72
N ARG A 41 -1.11 6.19 -6.33
CA ARG A 41 -0.74 4.80 -6.56
C ARG A 41 -1.92 4.05 -7.13
N GLN A 42 -1.73 3.40 -8.27
CA GLN A 42 -2.73 2.59 -8.94
C GLN A 42 -2.39 1.11 -8.75
N VAL A 43 -3.35 0.34 -8.28
CA VAL A 43 -3.24 -1.11 -8.09
C VAL A 43 -4.28 -1.81 -8.93
N TRP A 44 -3.87 -2.84 -9.65
CA TRP A 44 -4.75 -3.77 -10.39
C TRP A 44 -4.53 -5.17 -9.84
N SER A 45 -5.60 -5.85 -9.52
CA SER A 45 -5.55 -7.27 -9.14
C SER A 45 -6.76 -7.99 -9.68
N GLY A 46 -6.61 -9.28 -9.94
CA GLY A 46 -7.72 -10.09 -10.40
C GLY A 46 -7.33 -11.56 -10.55
N SER A 47 -8.33 -12.41 -10.50
CA SER A 47 -8.21 -13.86 -10.69
C SER A 47 -9.53 -14.45 -11.14
N ASP A 48 -9.43 -15.54 -11.85
CA ASP A 48 -10.48 -16.49 -12.18
C ASP A 48 -10.21 -17.89 -11.57
N ASP A 49 -9.15 -18.01 -10.75
CA ASP A 49 -8.83 -19.23 -10.02
C ASP A 49 -9.88 -19.47 -8.93
N TYR A 50 -10.66 -20.54 -9.07
CA TYR A 50 -11.68 -20.94 -8.11
C TYR A 50 -11.12 -21.98 -7.14
N LEU A 51 -11.18 -21.69 -5.85
CA LEU A 51 -10.53 -22.49 -4.81
C LEU A 51 -11.54 -23.03 -3.80
N ASP A 52 -11.25 -24.26 -3.29
CA ASP A 52 -11.75 -24.78 -2.02
C ASP A 52 -10.56 -24.97 -1.08
N GLY A 53 -10.46 -24.09 -0.08
CA GLY A 53 -9.22 -23.98 0.70
C GLY A 53 -8.05 -23.60 -0.22
N SER A 54 -7.06 -24.47 -0.32
CA SER A 54 -5.90 -24.32 -1.22
C SER A 54 -5.99 -25.16 -2.50
N THR A 55 -7.10 -25.87 -2.70
CA THR A 55 -7.29 -26.75 -3.86
C THR A 55 -7.97 -25.97 -4.98
N GLU A 56 -7.32 -25.90 -6.14
CA GLU A 56 -7.91 -25.32 -7.34
C GLU A 56 -8.97 -26.26 -7.91
N LEU A 57 -10.14 -25.70 -8.20
CA LEU A 57 -11.29 -26.38 -8.77
C LEU A 57 -11.51 -25.91 -10.20
N SER A 58 -12.21 -26.73 -11.00
CA SER A 58 -12.66 -26.27 -12.31
C SER A 58 -13.69 -25.13 -12.14
N ASN A 59 -13.61 -24.13 -13.02
CA ASN A 59 -14.45 -22.93 -13.00
C ASN A 59 -15.31 -22.84 -14.29
N PRO A 60 -16.26 -23.79 -14.50
CA PRO A 60 -17.08 -23.81 -15.71
C PRO A 60 -18.06 -22.64 -15.80
N ASP A 61 -18.39 -22.03 -14.67
CA ASP A 61 -19.34 -20.91 -14.58
C ASP A 61 -18.68 -19.55 -14.83
N GLY A 62 -17.35 -19.53 -15.04
CA GLY A 62 -16.60 -18.29 -15.31
C GLY A 62 -16.63 -17.31 -14.15
N LEU A 63 -16.51 -17.81 -12.91
CA LEU A 63 -16.42 -16.98 -11.73
C LEU A 63 -15.11 -16.19 -11.77
N GLU A 64 -15.16 -14.91 -11.51
CA GLU A 64 -14.01 -14.02 -11.59
C GLU A 64 -14.08 -12.91 -10.53
N ARG A 65 -12.93 -12.37 -10.21
CA ARG A 65 -12.81 -11.18 -9.38
C ARG A 65 -11.80 -10.23 -10.00
N TYR A 66 -12.17 -8.96 -10.08
CA TYR A 66 -11.31 -7.88 -10.51
C TYR A 66 -11.40 -6.71 -9.55
N VAL A 67 -10.25 -6.12 -9.19
CA VAL A 67 -10.17 -4.95 -8.32
C VAL A 67 -9.14 -3.98 -8.88
N ARG A 68 -9.56 -2.74 -9.08
CA ARG A 68 -8.69 -1.61 -9.39
C ARG A 68 -8.82 -0.57 -8.28
N GLN A 69 -7.70 -0.17 -7.70
CA GLN A 69 -7.67 0.82 -6.64
C GLN A 69 -6.73 1.97 -7.01
N THR A 70 -7.22 3.19 -6.91
CA THR A 70 -6.40 4.40 -7.00
C THR A 70 -6.27 4.98 -5.60
N TRP A 71 -5.07 4.90 -5.03
CA TRP A 71 -4.76 5.45 -3.73
C TRP A 71 -4.25 6.89 -3.86
N LEU A 72 -4.87 7.81 -3.14
CA LEU A 72 -4.31 9.12 -2.82
C LEU A 72 -3.69 9.03 -1.43
N GLU A 73 -2.39 9.21 -1.35
CA GLU A 73 -1.64 9.06 -0.10
C GLU A 73 -0.87 10.33 0.20
N GLY A 74 -0.80 10.68 1.47
CA GLY A 74 -0.02 11.83 1.90
C GLY A 74 0.65 11.59 3.25
N VAL A 75 1.76 12.28 3.46
CA VAL A 75 2.51 12.26 4.69
C VAL A 75 2.95 13.67 5.06
N TYR A 76 2.83 13.99 6.34
CA TYR A 76 3.43 15.18 6.93
C TYR A 76 4.45 14.77 7.98
N THR A 77 5.66 15.30 7.90
CA THR A 77 6.76 15.03 8.81
C THR A 77 6.91 16.20 9.78
N PHE A 78 6.50 16.02 11.05
CA PHE A 78 6.74 17.02 12.11
C PHE A 78 8.22 17.11 12.44
N ASP A 79 8.84 15.94 12.62
CA ASP A 79 10.28 15.75 12.71
C ASP A 79 10.65 14.36 12.13
N ARG A 80 11.94 14.02 12.12
CA ARG A 80 12.41 12.75 11.59
C ARG A 80 11.72 11.53 12.24
N SER A 81 11.30 11.67 13.51
CA SER A 81 10.76 10.57 14.31
C SER A 81 9.24 10.53 14.35
N VAL A 82 8.55 11.64 14.07
CA VAL A 82 7.09 11.77 14.19
C VAL A 82 6.48 12.22 12.88
N ARG A 83 5.56 11.42 12.38
CA ARG A 83 4.84 11.69 11.13
C ARG A 83 3.35 11.43 11.29
N VAL A 84 2.57 12.00 10.39
CA VAL A 84 1.16 11.63 10.18
C VAL A 84 0.98 11.31 8.71
N THR A 85 0.26 10.23 8.43
CA THR A 85 -0.07 9.83 7.06
C THR A 85 -1.56 9.69 6.89
N PHE A 86 -2.03 9.92 5.67
CA PHE A 86 -3.37 9.57 5.25
C PHE A 86 -3.32 8.76 3.96
N LYS A 87 -4.31 7.86 3.78
CA LYS A 87 -4.50 7.06 2.56
C LYS A 87 -5.98 6.99 2.25
N MET A 88 -6.37 7.39 1.05
CA MET A 88 -7.75 7.41 0.60
C MET A 88 -7.87 6.64 -0.72
N PRO A 89 -8.53 5.47 -0.75
CA PRO A 89 -8.69 4.69 -1.97
C PRO A 89 -9.93 5.10 -2.75
N TYR A 90 -9.81 5.25 -4.05
CA TYR A 90 -10.91 5.14 -4.98
C TYR A 90 -10.90 3.73 -5.57
N VAL A 91 -11.95 2.98 -5.36
CA VAL A 91 -12.05 1.56 -5.69
C VAL A 91 -13.03 1.36 -6.84
N ASP A 92 -12.65 0.54 -7.81
CA ASP A 92 -13.51 -0.01 -8.85
C ASP A 92 -13.33 -1.52 -8.81
N LYS A 93 -14.38 -2.24 -8.43
CA LYS A 93 -14.32 -3.68 -8.24
C LYS A 93 -15.52 -4.37 -8.85
N SER A 94 -15.28 -5.54 -9.39
CA SER A 94 -16.31 -6.44 -9.88
C SER A 94 -16.01 -7.88 -9.52
N ARG A 95 -17.05 -8.67 -9.39
CA ARG A 95 -16.96 -10.13 -9.26
C ARG A 95 -18.15 -10.80 -9.92
N THR A 96 -17.94 -12.02 -10.40
CA THR A 96 -19.00 -12.93 -10.80
C THR A 96 -19.12 -14.03 -9.75
N ILE A 97 -20.30 -14.21 -9.18
CA ILE A 97 -20.60 -15.22 -8.15
C ILE A 97 -21.79 -16.06 -8.59
N LEU A 98 -21.97 -17.24 -7.99
CA LEU A 98 -23.18 -18.03 -8.16
C LEU A 98 -24.28 -17.50 -7.24
N SER A 99 -25.37 -17.05 -7.82
CA SER A 99 -26.59 -16.65 -7.11
C SER A 99 -27.74 -17.56 -7.55
N GLY A 100 -28.20 -18.42 -6.64
CA GLY A 100 -29.22 -19.42 -6.97
C GLY A 100 -28.80 -20.41 -8.06
N GLY A 101 -27.50 -20.71 -8.17
CA GLY A 101 -26.94 -21.62 -9.18
C GLY A 101 -26.72 -20.99 -10.56
N THR A 102 -26.90 -19.67 -10.70
CA THR A 102 -26.66 -18.94 -11.95
C THR A 102 -25.57 -17.87 -11.73
N PRO A 103 -24.61 -17.73 -12.67
CA PRO A 103 -23.62 -16.65 -12.58
C PRO A 103 -24.26 -15.28 -12.56
N ALA A 104 -23.95 -14.49 -11.56
CA ALA A 104 -24.42 -13.12 -11.38
C ALA A 104 -23.23 -12.18 -11.17
N ARG A 105 -23.17 -11.09 -11.95
CA ARG A 105 -22.10 -10.09 -11.83
C ARG A 105 -22.51 -9.02 -10.83
N GLN A 106 -21.63 -8.77 -9.87
CA GLN A 106 -21.71 -7.66 -8.95
C GLN A 106 -20.57 -6.68 -9.24
N GLN A 107 -20.85 -5.40 -9.15
CA GLN A 107 -19.83 -4.35 -9.33
C GLN A 107 -20.11 -3.15 -8.43
N SER A 108 -19.05 -2.47 -8.01
CA SER A 108 -19.15 -1.24 -7.24
C SER A 108 -17.94 -0.35 -7.54
N ASN A 109 -18.15 0.96 -7.51
CA ASN A 109 -17.06 1.93 -7.63
C ASN A 109 -17.34 3.15 -6.74
N GLY A 110 -16.27 3.77 -6.26
CA GLY A 110 -16.37 4.96 -5.40
C GLY A 110 -15.19 5.07 -4.43
N TRP A 111 -15.30 6.04 -3.53
CA TRP A 111 -14.33 6.18 -2.45
C TRP A 111 -14.54 5.09 -1.40
N GLY A 112 -13.42 4.50 -0.96
CA GLY A 112 -13.38 3.58 0.17
C GLY A 112 -13.10 4.31 1.48
N ASP A 113 -12.64 3.57 2.48
CA ASP A 113 -12.40 4.09 3.82
C ASP A 113 -11.06 4.84 3.90
N LEU A 114 -11.10 6.01 4.53
CA LEU A 114 -9.92 6.80 4.84
C LEU A 114 -9.12 6.15 5.95
N VAL A 115 -7.83 5.92 5.71
CA VAL A 115 -6.87 5.46 6.72
C VAL A 115 -6.00 6.63 7.18
N LEU A 116 -5.94 6.85 8.49
CA LEU A 116 -4.99 7.76 9.14
C LEU A 116 -3.99 6.93 9.95
N ALA A 117 -2.72 7.32 9.92
CA ALA A 117 -1.70 6.66 10.71
C ALA A 117 -0.67 7.66 11.26
N ALA A 118 -0.04 7.27 12.38
CA ALA A 118 0.98 8.07 13.05
C ALA A 118 2.28 7.28 13.23
N PRO A 119 3.14 7.19 12.19
CA PRO A 119 4.44 6.54 12.32
C PRO A 119 5.36 7.24 13.33
N LEU A 120 5.71 6.51 14.40
CA LEU A 120 6.67 6.91 15.42
C LEU A 120 7.96 6.14 15.19
N LYS A 121 9.05 6.82 14.83
CA LYS A 121 10.29 6.20 14.34
C LYS A 121 11.46 6.49 15.26
N LYS A 122 12.30 5.46 15.49
CA LYS A 122 13.58 5.59 16.16
C LYS A 122 14.70 5.18 15.21
N TYR A 123 15.62 6.09 14.99
CA TYR A 123 16.77 5.89 14.11
C TYR A 123 18.03 5.57 14.92
N SER A 124 18.88 4.69 14.38
CA SER A 124 20.25 4.49 14.82
C SER A 124 21.18 4.38 13.61
N ASN A 125 22.34 5.00 13.70
CA ASN A 125 23.34 5.00 12.63
C ASN A 125 24.58 4.27 13.15
N PHE A 126 25.09 3.36 12.35
CA PHE A 126 26.37 2.66 12.55
C PHE A 126 27.17 2.75 11.26
N ASP A 127 28.43 3.05 11.30
CA ASP A 127 29.41 3.08 10.20
C ASP A 127 28.86 2.84 8.78
N GLY A 128 28.21 3.87 8.22
CA GLY A 128 27.63 3.80 6.87
C GLY A 128 26.29 3.07 6.75
N TYR A 129 25.74 2.56 7.86
CA TYR A 129 24.45 1.89 7.89
C TYR A 129 23.45 2.60 8.79
N THR A 130 22.24 2.87 8.28
CA THR A 130 21.15 3.49 9.03
C THR A 130 20.06 2.45 9.29
N HIS A 131 19.71 2.26 10.55
CA HIS A 131 18.57 1.44 10.97
C HIS A 131 17.44 2.33 11.44
N ASN A 132 16.22 1.83 11.29
CA ASN A 132 15.03 2.52 11.77
C ASN A 132 14.02 1.47 12.24
N PHE A 133 13.55 1.66 13.46
CA PHE A 133 12.41 0.94 14.01
C PHE A 133 11.21 1.89 14.07
N SER A 134 10.03 1.42 13.66
CA SER A 134 8.81 2.20 13.68
C SER A 134 7.68 1.46 14.38
N PHE A 135 6.93 2.20 15.17
CA PHE A 135 5.65 1.82 15.75
C PHE A 135 4.58 2.73 15.14
N THR A 136 3.57 2.16 14.49
CA THR A 136 2.59 2.93 13.72
C THR A 136 1.16 2.56 14.10
N PRO A 137 0.53 3.28 15.05
CA PRO A 137 -0.91 3.17 15.26
C PRO A 137 -1.65 3.71 14.05
N GLN A 138 -2.78 3.07 13.71
CA GLN A 138 -3.58 3.38 12.54
C GLN A 138 -5.07 3.31 12.86
N VAL A 139 -5.87 4.07 12.15
CA VAL A 139 -7.32 4.01 12.20
C VAL A 139 -7.90 4.08 10.79
N ARG A 140 -8.86 3.21 10.50
CA ARG A 140 -9.68 3.24 9.29
C ARG A 140 -11.04 3.83 9.64
N MET A 141 -11.42 4.87 8.91
CA MET A 141 -12.65 5.63 9.16
C MET A 141 -13.71 5.23 8.13
N PRO A 142 -14.99 5.04 8.52
CA PRO A 142 -16.06 4.60 7.63
C PRO A 142 -16.53 5.71 6.68
N THR A 143 -15.71 6.05 5.69
CA THR A 143 -16.00 7.06 4.68
C THR A 143 -16.47 6.47 3.35
N GLY A 144 -16.34 5.15 3.19
CA GLY A 144 -16.76 4.43 2.00
C GLY A 144 -18.27 4.15 1.96
N SER A 145 -18.77 3.81 0.77
CA SER A 145 -20.17 3.44 0.59
C SER A 145 -20.48 2.06 1.17
N THR A 146 -21.57 1.97 1.93
CA THR A 146 -22.05 0.73 2.57
C THR A 146 -23.32 0.17 1.91
N GLY A 147 -23.90 0.90 0.93
CA GLY A 147 -25.25 0.65 0.42
C GLY A 147 -25.38 -0.42 -0.66
N ASP A 148 -24.29 -0.90 -1.22
CA ASP A 148 -24.28 -1.82 -2.35
C ASP A 148 -24.17 -3.30 -1.90
N ASP A 149 -24.65 -4.22 -2.73
CA ASP A 149 -24.48 -5.67 -2.50
C ASP A 149 -23.00 -6.11 -2.52
N TYR A 150 -22.13 -5.29 -3.11
CA TYR A 150 -20.68 -5.43 -3.09
C TYR A 150 -20.07 -4.14 -2.52
N ALA A 151 -20.37 -3.85 -1.25
CA ALA A 151 -20.08 -2.60 -0.57
C ALA A 151 -18.58 -2.25 -0.58
N LEU A 152 -18.27 -0.96 -0.62
CA LEU A 152 -16.88 -0.43 -0.56
C LEU A 152 -16.36 -0.35 0.87
N SER A 153 -17.26 -0.34 1.86
CA SER A 153 -17.00 -0.29 3.29
C SER A 153 -18.08 -1.09 4.02
N ASP A 154 -17.77 -1.67 5.15
CA ASP A 154 -18.77 -2.21 6.09
C ASP A 154 -19.32 -1.14 7.03
N GLY A 155 -18.76 0.07 7.01
CA GLY A 155 -19.18 1.20 7.83
C GLY A 155 -18.65 1.15 9.27
N SER A 156 -17.59 0.39 9.52
CA SER A 156 -16.94 0.29 10.82
C SER A 156 -15.80 1.29 11.02
N TRP A 157 -15.45 1.53 12.28
CA TRP A 157 -14.18 2.11 12.69
C TRP A 157 -13.24 0.98 13.05
N ASP A 158 -12.15 0.82 12.28
CA ASP A 158 -11.17 -0.23 12.51
C ASP A 158 -9.87 0.34 13.04
N PHE A 159 -9.17 -0.46 13.83
CA PHE A 159 -7.93 -0.06 14.48
C PHE A 159 -6.79 -0.96 14.04
N GLY A 160 -5.72 -0.34 13.60
CA GLY A 160 -4.54 -1.04 13.13
C GLY A 160 -3.29 -0.67 13.91
N LEU A 161 -2.35 -1.57 13.89
CA LEU A 161 -1.02 -1.39 14.43
C LEU A 161 0.00 -2.00 13.49
N SER A 162 1.10 -1.29 13.24
CA SER A 162 2.23 -1.83 12.50
C SER A 162 3.52 -1.65 13.30
N LEU A 163 4.38 -2.66 13.22
CA LEU A 163 5.74 -2.67 13.73
C LEU A 163 6.67 -2.88 12.55
N SER A 164 7.50 -1.90 12.25
CA SER A 164 8.43 -2.02 11.13
C SER A 164 9.88 -1.80 11.53
N TYR A 165 10.73 -2.54 10.85
CA TYR A 165 12.18 -2.41 10.92
C TYR A 165 12.73 -2.26 9.52
N SER A 166 13.51 -1.23 9.29
CA SER A 166 14.16 -1.02 8.01
C SER A 166 15.62 -0.62 8.18
N GLY A 167 16.39 -0.87 7.16
CA GLY A 167 17.78 -0.46 7.12
C GLY A 167 18.24 -0.15 5.70
N GLU A 168 19.21 0.74 5.61
CA GLU A 168 19.89 1.09 4.36
C GLU A 168 21.37 1.33 4.61
N GLY A 169 22.22 0.90 3.70
CA GLY A 169 23.66 1.11 3.80
C GLY A 169 24.46 0.17 2.90
N TYR A 170 25.75 0.15 3.11
CA TYR A 170 26.67 -0.69 2.37
C TYR A 170 26.80 -2.06 3.04
N LEU A 171 26.55 -3.15 2.29
CA LEU A 171 26.66 -4.51 2.82
C LEU A 171 28.09 -5.00 2.95
N PHE A 172 28.97 -4.48 2.10
CA PHE A 172 30.36 -4.93 2.01
C PHE A 172 31.28 -3.74 1.79
N ASP A 173 32.31 -3.60 2.63
CA ASP A 173 33.35 -2.59 2.48
C ASP A 173 34.10 -2.70 1.14
N SER A 174 34.21 -3.92 0.60
CA SER A 174 34.83 -4.21 -0.69
C SER A 174 34.04 -3.73 -1.91
N PHE A 175 32.76 -3.39 -1.73
CA PHE A 175 31.86 -2.92 -2.77
C PHE A 175 31.14 -1.63 -2.35
N PRO A 176 31.85 -0.51 -2.29
CA PRO A 176 31.29 0.76 -1.77
C PRO A 176 30.15 1.34 -2.62
N ASN A 177 29.92 0.80 -3.81
CA ASN A 177 28.81 1.21 -4.68
C ASN A 177 27.54 0.35 -4.48
N LEU A 178 27.64 -0.76 -3.72
CA LEU A 178 26.51 -1.67 -3.48
C LEU A 178 25.72 -1.21 -2.26
N HIS A 179 24.79 -0.32 -2.46
CA HIS A 179 23.88 0.17 -1.43
C HIS A 179 22.66 -0.73 -1.33
N PHE A 180 22.47 -1.35 -0.17
CA PHE A 180 21.38 -2.27 0.11
C PHE A 180 20.29 -1.57 0.92
N TYR A 181 19.04 -1.98 0.70
CA TYR A 181 17.86 -1.55 1.43
C TYR A 181 17.02 -2.75 1.82
N HIS A 182 16.46 -2.73 3.02
CA HIS A 182 15.45 -3.69 3.45
C HIS A 182 14.40 -3.03 4.34
N LEU A 183 13.18 -3.59 4.31
CA LEU A 183 12.06 -3.24 5.16
C LEU A 183 11.31 -4.51 5.54
N TYR A 184 10.99 -4.63 6.81
CA TYR A 184 10.07 -5.62 7.36
C TYR A 184 8.95 -4.85 8.05
N ASP A 185 7.70 -5.13 7.72
CA ASP A 185 6.52 -4.50 8.32
C ASP A 185 5.50 -5.57 8.72
N LEU A 186 5.36 -5.77 10.02
CA LEU A 186 4.35 -6.63 10.61
C LEU A 186 3.17 -5.77 11.03
N PHE A 187 1.98 -6.04 10.49
CA PHE A 187 0.79 -5.27 10.81
C PHE A 187 -0.38 -6.16 11.22
N TYR A 188 -1.26 -5.58 12.03
CA TYR A 188 -2.51 -6.16 12.46
C TYR A 188 -3.63 -5.14 12.37
N TRP A 189 -4.81 -5.58 11.90
CA TRP A 189 -6.05 -4.83 11.92
C TRP A 189 -7.10 -5.55 12.73
N GLU A 190 -7.63 -4.88 13.75
CA GLU A 190 -8.87 -5.24 14.45
C GLU A 190 -10.02 -4.59 13.69
N ASN A 191 -10.78 -5.40 12.96
CA ASN A 191 -11.95 -4.95 12.21
C ASN A 191 -13.18 -5.07 13.10
N ARG A 192 -13.95 -4.00 13.23
CA ARG A 192 -15.12 -3.94 14.12
C ARG A 192 -16.41 -4.08 13.35
N LYS A 193 -17.51 -4.24 14.07
CA LYS A 193 -18.83 -4.31 13.48
C LYS A 193 -19.24 -2.95 12.92
N GLY A 194 -19.65 -2.96 11.67
CA GLY A 194 -20.15 -1.82 10.93
C GLY A 194 -21.67 -1.76 10.86
N VAL A 195 -22.15 -1.18 9.78
CA VAL A 195 -23.59 -0.97 9.54
C VAL A 195 -24.32 -2.31 9.37
N GLY A 196 -25.43 -2.47 10.09
CA GLY A 196 -26.21 -3.72 10.07
C GLY A 196 -25.59 -4.87 10.85
N GLY A 197 -24.49 -4.61 11.59
CA GLY A 197 -23.78 -5.61 12.37
C GLY A 197 -22.79 -6.45 11.58
N PHE A 198 -22.60 -6.15 10.30
CA PHE A 198 -21.58 -6.80 9.45
C PHE A 198 -20.17 -6.43 9.91
N GLN A 199 -19.23 -7.38 9.76
CA GLN A 199 -17.85 -7.22 10.20
C GLN A 199 -16.90 -7.92 9.21
N GLU A 200 -15.84 -7.24 8.79
CA GLU A 200 -14.72 -7.90 8.14
C GLU A 200 -13.93 -8.72 9.16
N GLY A 201 -13.33 -9.83 8.76
CA GLY A 201 -12.45 -10.59 9.63
C GLY A 201 -11.15 -9.83 9.92
N ASP A 202 -10.59 -10.02 11.11
CA ASP A 202 -9.31 -9.41 11.50
C ASP A 202 -8.18 -9.82 10.56
N GLU A 203 -7.26 -8.90 10.29
CA GLU A 203 -6.15 -9.12 9.36
C GLU A 203 -4.80 -9.05 10.07
N LEU A 204 -3.95 -10.06 9.85
CA LEU A 204 -2.53 -10.06 10.20
C LEU A 204 -1.71 -10.16 8.92
N GLY A 205 -0.71 -9.32 8.75
CA GLY A 205 0.17 -9.36 7.59
C GLY A 205 1.62 -9.06 7.89
N LEU A 206 2.48 -9.52 6.99
CA LEU A 206 3.91 -9.26 6.97
C LEU A 206 4.30 -8.86 5.56
N ASP A 207 4.84 -7.66 5.42
CA ASP A 207 5.43 -7.17 4.17
C ASP A 207 6.95 -7.10 4.33
N VAL A 208 7.69 -7.73 3.41
CA VAL A 208 9.14 -7.74 3.35
C VAL A 208 9.59 -7.19 2.01
N ASN A 209 10.38 -6.13 2.04
CA ASN A 209 11.02 -5.57 0.85
C ASN A 209 12.53 -5.58 1.05
N ALA A 210 13.27 -6.12 0.10
CA ALA A 210 14.72 -6.10 0.15
C ALA A 210 15.32 -5.94 -1.24
N GLY A 211 16.40 -5.18 -1.36
CA GLY A 211 17.02 -4.95 -2.65
C GLY A 211 18.19 -4.01 -2.61
N MET A 212 18.62 -3.58 -3.78
CA MET A 212 19.83 -2.79 -3.96
C MET A 212 19.59 -1.60 -4.89
N LYS A 213 20.43 -0.61 -4.72
CA LYS A 213 20.54 0.53 -5.62
C LYS A 213 21.25 0.08 -6.89
N LEU A 214 20.56 0.21 -8.05
CA LEU A 214 21.14 -0.11 -9.35
C LEU A 214 21.98 1.05 -9.90
N TYR A 215 21.53 2.27 -9.64
CA TYR A 215 22.11 3.49 -10.17
C TYR A 215 21.91 4.63 -9.19
N HIS A 216 22.91 5.52 -9.10
CA HIS A 216 22.83 6.75 -8.35
C HIS A 216 23.79 7.79 -8.93
N ASP A 217 23.27 8.97 -9.17
CA ASP A 217 24.02 10.14 -9.56
C ASP A 217 23.77 11.25 -8.52
N ASN A 218 24.85 11.63 -7.82
CA ASN A 218 24.78 12.64 -6.77
C ASN A 218 24.58 14.04 -7.32
N ASP A 219 25.04 14.32 -8.52
CA ASP A 219 24.97 15.66 -9.12
C ASP A 219 23.55 15.99 -9.57
N SER A 220 22.89 15.00 -10.18
CA SER A 220 21.49 15.13 -10.62
C SER A 220 20.48 14.63 -9.60
N LEU A 221 20.90 14.14 -8.43
CA LEU A 221 20.06 13.53 -7.41
C LEU A 221 19.10 12.47 -7.98
N THR A 222 19.58 11.74 -8.98
CA THR A 222 18.80 10.70 -9.67
C THR A 222 19.26 9.32 -9.27
N GLY A 223 18.35 8.38 -9.12
CA GLY A 223 18.72 7.00 -8.86
C GLY A 223 17.61 6.00 -9.12
N ALA A 224 17.98 4.72 -9.06
CA ALA A 224 17.06 3.61 -9.21
C ALA A 224 17.40 2.49 -8.23
N PHE A 225 16.35 1.83 -7.71
CA PHE A 225 16.43 0.63 -6.88
C PHE A 225 15.70 -0.51 -7.57
N LEU A 226 16.28 -1.69 -7.48
CA LEU A 226 15.59 -2.95 -7.73
C LEU A 226 15.46 -3.67 -6.41
N MET A 227 14.22 -3.98 -6.05
CA MET A 227 13.91 -4.69 -4.82
C MET A 227 13.04 -5.90 -5.14
N TRP A 228 12.89 -6.75 -4.16
CA TRP A 228 11.99 -7.89 -4.17
C TRP A 228 11.03 -7.77 -3.00
N ASP A 229 9.74 -7.88 -3.29
CA ASP A 229 8.67 -7.87 -2.30
C ASP A 229 8.19 -9.28 -1.99
N VAL A 230 7.88 -9.52 -0.72
CA VAL A 230 7.16 -10.68 -0.23
C VAL A 230 6.07 -10.19 0.72
N THR A 231 4.82 -10.45 0.36
CA THR A 231 3.65 -10.09 1.16
C THR A 231 2.93 -11.36 1.62
N ALA A 232 2.91 -11.61 2.92
CA ALA A 232 2.12 -12.68 3.54
C ALA A 232 0.94 -12.08 4.32
N ARG A 233 -0.26 -12.62 4.13
CA ARG A 233 -1.48 -12.14 4.80
C ARG A 233 -2.32 -13.29 5.29
N ARG A 234 -2.97 -13.08 6.43
CA ARG A 234 -4.03 -13.90 6.96
C ARG A 234 -5.19 -13.00 7.35
N GLN A 235 -6.36 -13.27 6.80
CA GLN A 235 -7.60 -12.62 7.19
C GLN A 235 -8.56 -13.66 7.74
N GLU A 236 -9.14 -13.37 8.89
CA GLU A 236 -10.13 -14.25 9.52
C GLU A 236 -11.46 -14.20 8.79
N VAL A 237 -12.36 -15.14 9.10
CA VAL A 237 -13.70 -15.17 8.54
C VAL A 237 -14.50 -14.01 9.12
N GLY A 238 -15.16 -13.25 8.26
CA GLY A 238 -16.10 -12.20 8.59
C GLY A 238 -17.48 -12.49 8.01
N ASP A 239 -18.35 -11.52 8.13
CA ASP A 239 -19.69 -11.55 7.53
C ASP A 239 -19.99 -10.27 6.72
N ALA A 240 -18.93 -9.52 6.37
CA ALA A 240 -19.06 -8.26 5.66
C ALA A 240 -19.45 -8.46 4.18
N ARG A 241 -20.25 -7.52 3.68
CA ARG A 241 -20.67 -7.49 2.26
C ARG A 241 -19.62 -6.91 1.32
N THR A 242 -18.47 -6.53 1.83
CA THR A 242 -17.38 -5.94 1.05
C THR A 242 -16.73 -6.94 0.10
N GLY A 243 -16.92 -8.26 0.35
CA GLY A 243 -16.24 -9.34 -0.36
C GLY A 243 -14.75 -9.34 -0.03
N ALA A 244 -14.42 -9.04 1.23
CA ALA A 244 -13.07 -9.15 1.74
C ALA A 244 -12.52 -10.56 1.50
N TYR A 245 -11.20 -10.63 1.31
CA TYR A 245 -10.51 -11.89 1.13
C TYR A 245 -10.34 -12.58 2.48
N GLU A 246 -11.02 -13.69 2.66
CA GLU A 246 -10.95 -14.48 3.88
C GLU A 246 -10.04 -15.69 3.67
N GLY A 247 -8.92 -15.74 4.38
CA GLY A 247 -7.97 -16.83 4.23
C GLY A 247 -6.51 -16.41 4.37
N LYS A 248 -5.64 -17.15 3.73
CA LYS A 248 -4.19 -16.91 3.75
C LYS A 248 -3.69 -16.71 2.33
N SER A 249 -2.77 -15.75 2.15
CA SER A 249 -2.12 -15.53 0.87
C SER A 249 -0.63 -15.22 1.05
N LEU A 250 0.16 -15.64 0.07
CA LEU A 250 1.56 -15.27 -0.08
C LEU A 250 1.75 -14.79 -1.51
N GLN A 251 2.15 -13.54 -1.66
CA GLN A 251 2.48 -12.94 -2.94
C GLN A 251 3.94 -12.50 -2.94
N THR A 252 4.59 -12.49 -4.09
CA THR A 252 5.98 -12.07 -4.21
C THR A 252 6.27 -11.53 -5.60
N GLY A 253 7.23 -10.63 -5.70
CA GLY A 253 7.66 -10.13 -7.00
C GLY A 253 8.61 -8.94 -6.96
N PRO A 254 9.09 -8.51 -8.13
CA PRO A 254 10.02 -7.41 -8.25
C PRO A 254 9.34 -6.06 -8.05
N VAL A 255 10.11 -5.14 -7.46
CA VAL A 255 9.79 -3.73 -7.30
C VAL A 255 10.90 -2.90 -7.94
N LEU A 256 10.54 -2.02 -8.86
CA LEU A 256 11.45 -1.04 -9.43
C LEU A 256 11.05 0.35 -8.93
N VAL A 257 12.01 1.06 -8.36
CA VAL A 257 11.84 2.46 -7.94
C VAL A 257 12.84 3.31 -8.69
N TRP A 258 12.36 4.36 -9.32
CA TRP A 258 13.17 5.42 -9.88
C TRP A 258 12.84 6.74 -9.19
N TYR A 259 13.83 7.55 -8.92
CA TYR A 259 13.64 8.88 -8.36
C TYR A 259 14.56 9.90 -9.01
N LYS A 260 14.09 11.14 -9.05
CA LYS A 260 14.87 12.32 -9.43
C LYS A 260 14.44 13.49 -8.55
N ASP A 261 15.41 14.08 -7.85
CA ASP A 261 15.12 15.14 -6.88
C ASP A 261 14.04 14.71 -5.87
N SER A 262 12.90 15.39 -5.88
CA SER A 262 11.75 15.14 -5.03
C SER A 262 10.66 14.27 -5.68
N ILE A 263 10.87 13.78 -6.90
CA ILE A 263 9.90 12.95 -7.62
C ILE A 263 10.32 11.49 -7.53
N MET A 264 9.37 10.59 -7.32
CA MET A 264 9.54 9.15 -7.35
C MET A 264 8.51 8.50 -8.27
N ILE A 265 8.93 7.46 -8.97
CA ILE A 265 8.06 6.52 -9.69
C ILE A 265 8.39 5.12 -9.19
N ARG A 266 7.34 4.35 -8.85
CA ARG A 266 7.44 2.97 -8.40
C ARG A 266 6.58 2.08 -9.27
N GLY A 267 7.13 0.96 -9.72
CA GLY A 267 6.39 -0.13 -10.36
C GLY A 267 6.60 -1.41 -9.57
N GLU A 268 5.54 -2.22 -9.40
CA GLU A 268 5.59 -3.48 -8.70
C GLU A 268 4.71 -4.51 -9.40
N TRP A 269 5.18 -5.75 -9.49
CA TRP A 269 4.39 -6.87 -9.94
C TRP A 269 4.45 -7.98 -8.89
N LYS A 270 3.29 -8.34 -8.33
CA LYS A 270 3.13 -9.42 -7.35
C LYS A 270 2.47 -10.62 -8.00
N ARG A 271 3.15 -11.74 -7.94
CA ARG A 271 2.60 -13.04 -8.27
C ARG A 271 2.09 -13.71 -7.00
N SER A 272 0.86 -14.25 -7.06
CA SER A 272 0.38 -15.15 -6.02
C SER A 272 1.12 -16.48 -6.13
N VAL A 273 1.76 -16.91 -5.04
CA VAL A 273 2.50 -18.19 -4.95
C VAL A 273 1.83 -19.19 -4.02
N TYR A 274 0.98 -18.70 -3.13
CA TYR A 274 0.15 -19.52 -2.26
C TYR A 274 -1.11 -18.77 -1.88
N GLU A 275 -2.25 -19.47 -1.97
CA GLU A 275 -3.53 -18.99 -1.48
C GLU A 275 -4.30 -20.12 -0.83
N SER A 276 -5.03 -19.83 0.23
CA SER A 276 -5.92 -20.76 0.91
C SER A 276 -7.08 -19.98 1.50
N LEU A 277 -8.26 -20.16 0.93
CA LEU A 277 -9.50 -19.53 1.38
C LEU A 277 -10.10 -20.25 2.58
N CYS A 278 -10.95 -19.57 3.34
CA CYS A 278 -11.74 -20.18 4.43
C CYS A 278 -12.98 -20.94 3.92
N GLY A 279 -13.06 -21.23 2.64
CA GLY A 279 -14.14 -21.95 1.96
C GLY A 279 -14.00 -21.82 0.45
N LEU A 280 -15.13 -22.02 -0.26
CA LEU A 280 -15.21 -21.84 -1.70
C LEU A 280 -15.15 -20.35 -2.07
N GLY A 281 -14.31 -20.00 -3.05
CA GLY A 281 -14.22 -18.64 -3.53
C GLY A 281 -13.22 -18.42 -4.64
N ILE A 282 -13.09 -17.16 -5.08
CA ILE A 282 -12.11 -16.76 -6.08
C ILE A 282 -10.85 -16.26 -5.37
N ALA A 283 -9.71 -16.74 -5.82
CA ALA A 283 -8.39 -16.34 -5.35
C ALA A 283 -8.17 -14.81 -5.42
N ARG A 284 -7.24 -14.29 -4.64
CA ARG A 284 -6.80 -12.87 -4.74
C ARG A 284 -6.11 -12.62 -6.07
N GLY A 285 -5.30 -13.58 -6.51
CA GLY A 285 -4.58 -13.59 -7.76
C GLY A 285 -3.36 -12.66 -7.79
N ASN A 286 -2.87 -12.42 -9.01
CA ASN A 286 -1.73 -11.55 -9.22
C ASN A 286 -2.12 -10.07 -9.09
N ALA A 287 -1.14 -9.22 -8.74
CA ALA A 287 -1.33 -7.79 -8.68
C ALA A 287 -0.23 -7.05 -9.44
N PHE A 288 -0.59 -5.91 -10.01
CA PHE A 288 0.35 -4.94 -10.57
C PHE A 288 0.10 -3.59 -9.91
N GLU A 289 1.17 -2.86 -9.62
CA GLU A 289 1.11 -1.57 -8.99
C GLU A 289 1.98 -0.56 -9.73
N LEU A 290 1.47 0.65 -9.91
CA LEU A 290 2.23 1.81 -10.39
C LEU A 290 1.96 2.99 -9.47
N GLY A 291 3.03 3.59 -8.96
CA GLY A 291 2.95 4.75 -8.08
C GLY A 291 3.81 5.91 -8.59
N MET A 292 3.35 7.12 -8.37
CA MET A 292 4.11 8.33 -8.58
C MET A 292 3.90 9.27 -7.39
N GLY A 293 4.99 9.86 -6.91
CA GLY A 293 4.92 10.74 -5.76
C GLY A 293 5.90 11.90 -5.84
N ILE A 294 5.66 12.88 -4.96
CA ILE A 294 6.48 14.08 -4.81
C ILE A 294 6.62 14.42 -3.33
N SER A 295 7.81 14.90 -2.93
CA SER A 295 8.07 15.45 -1.59
C SER A 295 8.50 16.92 -1.68
N PHE A 296 8.06 17.75 -0.73
CA PHE A 296 8.32 19.21 -0.71
C PHE A 296 8.24 19.79 0.71
#